data_6ad6ba6830757abea435d4699a828abc
#
_entry.id   6ad6ba6830757abea435d4699a828abc
#
_cell.length_a   1.000
_cell.length_b   1.000
_cell.length_c   1.000
_cell.angle_alpha   90.00
_cell.angle_beta   90.00
_cell.angle_gamma   90.00
#
_symmetry.space_group_name_H-M   'P 1'
#
loop_
_entity.id
_entity.type
_entity.pdbx_description
1 polymer ?
#
loop_
_entity_poly.entity_id
_entity_poly.type
_entity_poly.pdbx_seq_one_letter_code
_entity_poly.pdbx_strand_id
1 'polypeptide(L)'
;MDLHKMQYFKDVYELNSFTKAANKNFVYQSAVTQQIASIEKELGVLLFEREHGKIVHTQAGKIFYQECRDILDEYEHVMEEIKNHSSYKVQTQKKLKIGF
;
A
#
# COMPACT_ATOMS: atom_id res chain seq x y z
N MET A 1 -3.86 8.07 7.44
CA MET A 1 -3.50 7.48 6.11
C MET A 1 -2.00 7.43 5.97
N ASP A 2 -1.47 6.32 5.49
CA ASP A 2 -0.04 6.20 5.27
C ASP A 2 0.22 5.31 4.06
N LEU A 3 1.49 5.21 3.67
CA LEU A 3 1.84 4.49 2.46
C LEU A 3 1.57 2.98 2.56
N HIS A 4 1.67 2.41 3.76
CA HIS A 4 1.36 0.99 3.95
C HIS A 4 -0.10 0.71 3.68
N LYS A 5 -0.98 1.58 4.18
CA LYS A 5 -2.41 1.42 3.94
C LYS A 5 -2.72 1.53 2.45
N MET A 6 -2.08 2.49 1.78
CA MET A 6 -2.26 2.65 0.34
C MET A 6 -1.79 1.43 -0.42
N GLN A 7 -0.69 0.83 0.00
CA GLN A 7 -0.17 -0.36 -0.65
C GLN A 7 -1.13 -1.54 -0.47
N TYR A 8 -1.67 -1.72 0.73
CA TYR A 8 -2.64 -2.78 0.97
C TYR A 8 -3.87 -2.58 0.10
N PHE A 9 -4.38 -1.35 0.03
CA PHE A 9 -5.55 -1.06 -0.79
C PHE A 9 -5.26 -1.36 -2.26
N LYS A 10 -4.12 -0.91 -2.76
CA LYS A 10 -3.73 -1.14 -4.14
C LYS A 10 -3.69 -2.63 -4.46
N ASP A 11 -3.12 -3.41 -3.54
CA ASP A 11 -3.00 -4.86 -3.75
C ASP A 11 -4.36 -5.54 -3.76
N VAL A 12 -5.26 -5.17 -2.84
CA VAL A 12 -6.61 -5.74 -2.84
C VAL A 12 -7.33 -5.38 -4.13
N TYR A 13 -7.16 -4.15 -4.58
CA TYR A 13 -7.81 -3.68 -5.80
C TYR A 13 -7.34 -4.49 -7.01
N GLU A 14 -6.02 -4.65 -7.15
CA GLU A 14 -5.44 -5.32 -8.31
C GLU A 14 -5.66 -6.82 -8.30
N LEU A 15 -5.61 -7.42 -7.12
CA LEU A 15 -5.75 -8.87 -6.99
C LEU A 15 -7.20 -9.31 -6.79
N ASN A 16 -8.09 -8.36 -6.53
CA ASN A 16 -9.49 -8.63 -6.23
C ASN A 16 -9.64 -9.65 -5.10
N SER A 17 -8.78 -9.55 -4.10
CA SER A 17 -8.77 -10.55 -3.03
C SER A 17 -8.04 -10.00 -1.82
N PHE A 18 -8.70 -10.02 -0.68
CA PHE A 18 -8.07 -9.65 0.59
C PHE A 18 -7.04 -10.70 0.99
N THR A 19 -7.35 -11.97 0.74
CA THR A 19 -6.44 -13.06 1.07
C THR A 19 -5.15 -12.98 0.27
N LYS A 20 -5.27 -12.75 -1.04
CA LYS A 20 -4.09 -12.66 -1.89
C LYS A 20 -3.25 -11.44 -1.55
N ALA A 21 -3.89 -10.33 -1.22
CA ALA A 21 -3.17 -9.14 -0.82
C ALA A 21 -2.40 -9.38 0.48
N ALA A 22 -3.03 -10.08 1.42
CA ALA A 22 -2.37 -10.40 2.68
C ALA A 22 -1.16 -11.31 2.44
N ASN A 23 -1.32 -12.31 1.59
CA ASN A 23 -0.21 -13.21 1.29
C ASN A 23 0.95 -12.46 0.63
N LYS A 24 0.63 -11.56 -0.26
CA LYS A 24 1.66 -10.77 -0.94
C LYS A 24 2.46 -9.93 0.03
N ASN A 25 1.81 -9.44 1.07
CA ASN A 25 2.43 -8.56 2.05
C ASN A 25 2.91 -9.29 3.30
N PHE A 26 2.79 -10.62 3.33
CA PHE A 26 3.25 -11.45 4.44
C PHE A 26 2.60 -11.05 5.76
N VAL A 27 1.29 -10.78 5.71
CA VAL A 27 0.51 -10.46 6.90
C VAL A 27 -0.77 -11.27 6.91
N TYR A 28 -1.48 -11.25 8.03
CA TYR A 28 -2.77 -11.92 8.12
C TYR A 28 -3.83 -11.14 7.38
N GLN A 29 -4.82 -11.84 6.87
CA GLN A 29 -5.93 -11.19 6.16
C GLN A 29 -6.63 -10.17 7.05
N SER A 30 -6.76 -10.45 8.35
CA SER A 30 -7.41 -9.52 9.26
C SER A 30 -6.70 -8.17 9.30
N ALA A 31 -5.38 -8.18 9.15
CA ALA A 31 -4.62 -6.92 9.14
C ALA A 31 -5.00 -6.09 7.92
N VAL A 32 -5.08 -6.73 6.75
CA VAL A 32 -5.47 -6.02 5.53
C VAL A 32 -6.89 -5.51 5.66
N THR A 33 -7.79 -6.34 6.15
CA THR A 33 -9.20 -5.96 6.31
C THR A 33 -9.33 -4.74 7.21
N GLN A 34 -8.59 -4.72 8.33
CA GLN A 34 -8.64 -3.59 9.25
C GLN A 34 -8.08 -2.32 8.64
N GLN A 35 -7.01 -2.44 7.85
CA GLN A 35 -6.42 -1.27 7.22
C GLN A 35 -7.36 -0.67 6.18
N ILE A 36 -8.03 -1.51 5.39
CA ILE A 36 -8.98 -1.03 4.41
C ILE A 36 -10.16 -0.35 5.12
N ALA A 37 -10.67 -0.97 6.19
CA ALA A 37 -11.76 -0.37 6.95
C ALA A 37 -11.35 0.98 7.53
N SER A 38 -10.12 1.10 7.97
CA SER A 38 -9.60 2.35 8.50
C SER A 38 -9.59 3.45 7.44
N ILE A 39 -9.19 3.11 6.21
CA ILE A 39 -9.21 4.07 5.12
C ILE A 39 -10.64 4.49 4.82
N GLU A 40 -11.54 3.53 4.73
CA GLU A 40 -12.94 3.83 4.43
C GLU A 40 -13.55 4.72 5.50
N LYS A 41 -13.19 4.49 6.75
CA LYS A 41 -13.69 5.32 7.83
C LYS A 41 -13.14 6.74 7.72
N GLU A 42 -11.88 6.87 7.41
CA GLU A 42 -11.26 8.18 7.27
C GLU A 42 -11.87 8.96 6.11
N LEU A 43 -12.13 8.29 4.99
CA LEU A 43 -12.68 8.94 3.81
C LEU A 43 -14.20 9.11 3.88
N GLY A 44 -14.86 8.30 4.71
CA GLY A 44 -16.30 8.37 4.83
C GLY A 44 -17.04 7.71 3.69
N VAL A 45 -16.38 6.86 2.91
CA VAL A 45 -17.02 6.14 1.79
C VAL A 45 -16.47 4.73 1.72
N LEU A 46 -17.23 3.86 1.09
CA LEU A 46 -16.77 2.49 0.84
C LEU A 46 -15.94 2.47 -0.43
N LEU A 47 -14.84 1.74 -0.40
CA LEU A 47 -13.98 1.58 -1.56
C LEU A 47 -14.28 0.26 -2.27
N PHE A 48 -14.81 -0.71 -1.54
CA PHE A 48 -15.20 -2.01 -2.08
C PHE A 48 -16.59 -2.38 -1.58
N GLU A 49 -17.33 -3.11 -2.40
CA GLU A 49 -18.60 -3.70 -2.00
C GLU A 49 -18.56 -5.16 -2.37
N ARG A 50 -19.50 -5.94 -1.81
CA ARG A 50 -19.59 -7.34 -2.16
C ARG A 50 -20.87 -7.58 -2.95
N GLU A 51 -20.73 -8.25 -4.09
CA GLU A 51 -21.86 -8.65 -4.88
C GLU A 51 -21.67 -10.11 -5.25
N HIS A 52 -22.66 -10.92 -4.92
CA HIS A 52 -22.61 -12.35 -5.23
C HIS A 52 -21.33 -12.99 -4.70
N GLY A 53 -20.92 -12.58 -3.49
CA GLY A 53 -19.72 -13.14 -2.86
C GLY A 53 -18.40 -12.63 -3.41
N LYS A 54 -18.43 -11.71 -4.38
CA LYS A 54 -17.22 -11.18 -4.97
C LYS A 54 -17.03 -9.72 -4.60
N ILE A 55 -15.78 -9.28 -4.63
CA ILE A 55 -15.46 -7.88 -4.36
C ILE A 55 -15.70 -7.08 -5.61
N VAL A 56 -16.35 -5.93 -5.46
CA VAL A 56 -16.59 -5.01 -6.56
C VAL A 56 -16.04 -3.65 -6.18
N HIS A 57 -15.40 -2.98 -7.12
CA HIS A 57 -14.82 -1.66 -6.88
C HIS A 57 -15.92 -0.62 -6.95
N THR A 58 -16.01 0.24 -5.93
CA THR A 58 -16.96 1.36 -5.99
C THR A 58 -16.35 2.44 -6.87
N GLN A 59 -17.16 3.45 -7.20
CA GLN A 59 -16.62 4.58 -7.95
C GLN A 59 -15.54 5.28 -7.14
N ALA A 60 -15.77 5.44 -5.83
CA ALA A 60 -14.75 6.02 -4.93
C ALA A 60 -13.49 5.17 -4.94
N GLY A 61 -13.65 3.84 -4.96
CA GLY A 61 -12.50 2.95 -5.01
C GLY A 61 -11.68 3.14 -6.27
N LYS A 62 -12.35 3.32 -7.41
CA LYS A 62 -11.65 3.53 -8.68
C LYS A 62 -10.86 4.83 -8.66
N ILE A 63 -11.46 5.89 -8.13
CA ILE A 63 -10.79 7.17 -8.03
C ILE A 63 -9.60 7.08 -7.07
N PHE A 64 -9.82 6.47 -5.93
CA PHE A 64 -8.77 6.35 -4.92
C PHE A 64 -7.62 5.48 -5.42
N TYR A 65 -7.94 4.44 -6.18
CA TYR A 65 -6.91 3.58 -6.74
C TYR A 65 -5.95 4.37 -7.64
N GLN A 66 -6.51 5.22 -8.50
CA GLN A 66 -5.69 6.00 -9.41
C GLN A 66 -4.75 6.90 -8.62
N GLU A 67 -5.26 7.55 -7.58
CA GLU A 67 -4.45 8.44 -6.76
C GLU A 67 -3.38 7.67 -5.99
N CYS A 68 -3.74 6.52 -5.42
CA CYS A 68 -2.76 5.71 -4.70
C CYS A 68 -1.64 5.25 -5.60
N ARG A 69 -1.99 4.84 -6.82
CA ARG A 69 -1.00 4.38 -7.77
C ARG A 69 0.00 5.49 -8.08
N ASP A 70 -0.51 6.70 -8.31
CA ASP A 70 0.35 7.82 -8.62
C ASP A 70 1.25 8.18 -7.43
N ILE A 71 0.69 8.18 -6.22
CA ILE A 71 1.45 8.51 -5.03
C ILE A 71 2.54 7.47 -4.78
N LEU A 72 2.20 6.19 -4.90
CA LEU A 72 3.18 5.12 -4.66
C LEU A 72 4.27 5.11 -5.71
N ASP A 73 3.92 5.39 -6.96
CA ASP A 73 4.91 5.48 -8.03
C ASP A 73 5.86 6.66 -7.77
N GLU A 74 5.31 7.78 -7.34
CA GLU A 74 6.12 8.96 -7.04
C GLU A 74 7.07 8.67 -5.87
N TYR A 75 6.57 7.98 -4.85
CA TYR A 75 7.38 7.62 -3.69
C TYR A 75 8.57 6.77 -4.14
N GLU A 76 8.32 5.77 -4.97
CA GLU A 76 9.38 4.90 -5.46
C GLU A 76 10.38 5.67 -6.33
N HIS A 77 9.87 6.58 -7.14
CA HIS A 77 10.72 7.39 -7.97
C HIS A 77 11.67 8.25 -7.13
N VAL A 78 11.14 8.87 -6.08
CA VAL A 78 11.96 9.70 -5.19
C VAL A 78 13.04 8.87 -4.51
N MET A 79 12.68 7.67 -4.04
CA MET A 79 13.65 6.82 -3.37
C MET A 79 14.77 6.41 -4.32
N GLU A 80 14.43 6.10 -5.57
CA GLU A 80 15.42 5.72 -6.55
C GLU A 80 16.32 6.88 -6.94
N GLU A 81 15.73 8.06 -7.07
CA GLU A 81 16.51 9.24 -7.40
C GLU A 81 17.56 9.51 -6.35
N ILE A 82 17.17 9.44 -5.10
CA ILE A 82 18.10 9.68 -4.01
C ILE A 82 19.21 8.64 -3.99
N LYS A 83 18.86 7.37 -4.16
CA LYS A 83 19.85 6.31 -4.16
C LYS A 83 20.84 6.43 -5.30
N ASN A 84 20.36 6.82 -6.47
CA ASN A 84 21.20 6.87 -7.65
C ASN A 84 22.10 8.09 -7.69
N HIS A 85 21.71 9.17 -7.03
CA HIS A 85 22.47 10.40 -7.09
C HIS A 85 23.19 10.77 -5.80
N SER A 86 23.23 9.86 -4.84
CA SER A 86 23.92 10.12 -3.60
C SER A 86 25.40 9.76 -3.74
N SER A 87 26.27 10.64 -3.26
CA SER A 87 27.68 10.36 -3.24
C SER A 87 28.08 9.50 -2.04
N TYR A 88 27.25 9.49 -1.02
CA TYR A 88 27.56 8.75 0.20
C TYR A 88 26.54 7.67 0.44
N LYS A 89 26.99 6.44 0.42
CA LYS A 89 26.11 5.31 0.64
C LYS A 89 26.31 4.73 2.01
N VAL A 90 25.23 4.28 2.61
CA VAL A 90 25.31 3.64 3.90
C VAL A 90 25.93 2.27 3.73
N GLN A 91 26.84 1.92 4.63
CA GLN A 91 27.42 0.60 4.61
C GLN A 91 26.57 -0.27 5.49
N THR A 92 25.88 -1.16 4.85
CA THR A 92 24.82 -1.86 5.51
C THR A 92 25.19 -2.64 6.71
N GLN A 93 26.35 -3.22 6.76
CA GLN A 93 26.65 -4.00 7.91
C GLN A 93 27.37 -3.29 8.97
N LYS A 94 28.47 -2.71 8.65
CA LYS A 94 29.27 -2.11 9.64
C LYS A 94 28.72 -0.91 10.26
N LYS A 95 28.24 -0.02 9.46
CA LYS A 95 27.76 1.20 9.99
C LYS A 95 26.59 1.08 10.88
N LEU A 96 25.69 0.29 10.53
CA LEU A 96 24.50 0.16 11.33
C LEU A 96 24.75 -0.42 12.68
N LYS A 97 25.79 -1.18 12.79
CA LYS A 97 26.09 -1.71 14.06
C LYS A 97 26.66 -0.74 14.97
N ILE A 98 27.39 0.11 14.49
CA ILE A 98 27.96 1.07 15.27
C ILE A 98 27.09 2.08 15.59
N GLY A 99 26.55 2.18 14.86
CA GLY A 99 25.88 3.20 15.03
C GLY A 99 25.54 3.56 16.07
N PHE A 100 26.09 3.08 15.99
CA PHE A 100 26.01 3.27 16.45
C PHE A 100 26.01 3.25 16.89
#